data_d7326777dfe4f5789ceefc802f54683d
#
_entry.id   d7326777dfe4f5789ceefc802f54683d
#
_cell.length_a   1.000
_cell.length_b   1.000
_cell.length_c   1.000
_cell.angle_alpha   90.00
_cell.angle_beta   90.00
_cell.angle_gamma   90.00
#
_symmetry.space_group_name_H-M   'P 1'
#
loop_
_entity.id
_entity.type
_entity.pdbx_description
1 polymer ?
#
loop_
_entity_poly.entity_id
_entity_poly.type
_entity_poly.pdbx_seq_one_letter_code
_entity_poly.pdbx_strand_id
1 'polypeptide(L)'
;MGTEGIQDKYVNPYTDFGFKLLFGTAMNKELLISFLNALLFKEEVIKDVTYLNAEHLGTQEYDRRAVFDVYCENEKGEKFLVEMQRGEQQFFKDRSVFYSTFPIREQAKRGEWDYELKAVYVVGILNFSFDNSDEKYFHHEVKLVDLYTHKVFYDKLTFVYLEMPKFNKT
;
A
#
# COMPACT_ATOMS: atom_id res chain seq x y z
N MET A 1 -31.64 30.66 16.18
CA MET A 1 -30.25 30.67 16.53
C MET A 1 -29.62 29.46 15.84
N GLY A 2 -28.94 29.73 14.72
CA GLY A 2 -28.26 28.69 13.96
C GLY A 2 -27.02 28.20 14.71
N THR A 3 -26.91 26.92 14.92
CA THR A 3 -25.67 26.28 15.30
C THR A 3 -24.75 26.34 14.06
N GLU A 4 -23.83 27.31 14.04
CA GLU A 4 -22.72 27.29 13.12
C GLU A 4 -21.96 26.00 13.38
N GLY A 5 -22.07 25.06 12.43
CA GLY A 5 -21.29 23.84 12.44
C GLY A 5 -19.81 24.21 12.42
N ILE A 6 -19.08 23.73 13.40
CA ILE A 6 -17.61 23.77 13.40
C ILE A 6 -17.19 23.08 12.11
N GLN A 7 -16.78 23.86 11.10
CA GLN A 7 -16.16 23.33 9.90
C GLN A 7 -14.84 22.66 10.37
N ASP A 8 -14.76 21.34 10.22
CA ASP A 8 -13.54 20.61 10.54
C ASP A 8 -12.37 21.24 9.81
N LYS A 9 -11.48 21.87 10.56
CA LYS A 9 -10.30 22.58 10.04
C LYS A 9 -9.30 21.62 9.40
N TYR A 10 -9.44 20.32 9.68
CA TYR A 10 -8.49 19.28 9.26
C TYR A 10 -9.17 18.28 8.35
N VAL A 11 -8.40 17.84 7.33
CA VAL A 11 -8.83 16.75 6.45
C VAL A 11 -8.81 15.44 7.22
N ASN A 12 -9.91 14.71 7.20
CA ASN A 12 -9.96 13.37 7.78
C ASN A 12 -9.27 12.36 6.85
N PRO A 13 -8.11 11.81 7.24
CA PRO A 13 -7.34 10.88 6.39
C PRO A 13 -8.04 9.53 6.20
N TYR A 14 -9.03 9.20 7.04
CA TYR A 14 -9.81 7.95 6.94
C TYR A 14 -10.99 8.01 5.96
N THR A 15 -11.12 9.07 5.19
CA THR A 15 -12.04 9.14 4.07
C THR A 15 -11.30 8.92 2.76
N ASP A 16 -11.96 8.31 1.78
CA ASP A 16 -11.40 8.11 0.42
C ASP A 16 -10.89 9.43 -0.17
N PHE A 17 -11.68 10.48 -0.07
CA PHE A 17 -11.29 11.82 -0.51
C PHE A 17 -10.08 12.36 0.26
N GLY A 18 -10.12 12.28 1.59
CA GLY A 18 -9.03 12.81 2.44
C GLY A 18 -7.73 12.05 2.22
N PHE A 19 -7.78 10.73 2.10
CA PHE A 19 -6.62 9.90 1.85
C PHE A 19 -5.97 10.22 0.49
N LYS A 20 -6.79 10.25 -0.58
CA LYS A 20 -6.32 10.61 -1.93
C LYS A 20 -5.79 12.04 -2.01
N LEU A 21 -6.39 12.97 -1.28
CA LEU A 21 -5.89 14.34 -1.20
C LEU A 21 -4.50 14.41 -0.55
N LEU A 22 -4.27 13.64 0.51
CA LEU A 22 -3.01 13.64 1.26
C LEU A 22 -1.90 12.89 0.52
N PHE A 23 -2.19 11.75 -0.08
CA PHE A 23 -1.19 10.84 -0.61
C PHE A 23 -1.26 10.60 -2.12
N GLY A 24 -2.39 10.91 -2.76
CA GLY A 24 -2.65 10.60 -4.16
C GLY A 24 -2.43 11.76 -5.12
N THR A 25 -1.90 12.89 -4.67
CA THR A 25 -1.71 14.08 -5.50
C THR A 25 -0.25 14.47 -5.63
N ALA A 26 0.14 14.96 -6.82
CA ALA A 26 1.50 15.44 -7.06
C ALA A 26 1.90 16.61 -6.14
N MET A 27 0.93 17.39 -5.67
CA MET A 27 1.16 18.51 -4.75
C MET A 27 1.70 18.02 -3.39
N ASN A 28 1.27 16.87 -2.93
CA ASN A 28 1.62 16.29 -1.63
C ASN A 28 2.60 15.11 -1.75
N LYS A 29 3.32 15.01 -2.87
CA LYS A 29 4.26 13.93 -3.15
C LYS A 29 5.28 13.71 -2.04
N GLU A 30 5.81 14.79 -1.49
CA GLU A 30 6.77 14.75 -0.37
C GLU A 30 6.19 14.06 0.89
N LEU A 31 4.89 14.23 1.13
CA LEU A 31 4.22 13.57 2.25
C LEU A 31 4.15 12.05 2.03
N LEU A 32 3.85 11.61 0.81
CA LEU A 32 3.86 10.19 0.45
C LEU A 32 5.27 9.59 0.58
N ILE A 33 6.29 10.27 0.07
CA ILE A 33 7.70 9.85 0.17
C ILE A 33 8.10 9.70 1.65
N SER A 34 7.83 10.71 2.48
CA SER A 34 8.13 10.68 3.91
C SER A 34 7.42 9.51 4.61
N PHE A 35 6.14 9.29 4.29
CA PHE A 35 5.36 8.17 4.83
C PHE A 35 5.95 6.82 4.44
N LEU A 36 6.25 6.60 3.16
CA LEU A 36 6.81 5.33 2.68
C LEU A 36 8.20 5.06 3.27
N ASN A 37 9.05 6.08 3.35
CA ASN A 37 10.37 5.95 3.96
C ASN A 37 10.29 5.58 5.44
N ALA A 38 9.45 6.28 6.20
CA ALA A 38 9.26 5.99 7.62
C ALA A 38 8.71 4.57 7.86
N LEU A 39 7.77 4.13 7.00
CA LEU A 39 7.09 2.87 7.15
C LEU A 39 7.98 1.67 6.77
N LEU A 40 8.66 1.76 5.63
CA LEU A 40 9.32 0.60 5.00
C LEU A 40 10.81 0.50 5.34
N PHE A 41 11.49 1.63 5.44
CA PHE A 41 12.96 1.64 5.50
C PHE A 41 13.51 2.24 6.79
N LYS A 42 12.72 3.05 7.50
CA LYS A 42 13.14 3.84 8.69
C LYS A 42 14.28 4.83 8.39
N GLU A 43 14.54 5.08 7.14
CA GLU A 43 15.56 6.00 6.61
C GLU A 43 15.11 6.57 5.26
N GLU A 44 15.78 7.60 4.76
CA GLU A 44 15.46 8.25 3.48
C GLU A 44 16.03 7.45 2.29
N VAL A 45 15.38 6.36 1.91
CA VAL A 45 15.75 5.51 0.77
C VAL A 45 15.09 5.98 -0.52
N ILE A 46 13.79 6.32 -0.46
CA ILE A 46 13.02 6.84 -1.58
C ILE A 46 13.25 8.34 -1.68
N LYS A 47 13.72 8.81 -2.82
CA LYS A 47 13.99 10.23 -3.10
C LYS A 47 12.92 10.86 -3.96
N ASP A 48 12.29 10.08 -4.82
CA ASP A 48 11.21 10.52 -5.70
C ASP A 48 10.23 9.39 -6.00
N VAL A 49 8.99 9.73 -6.33
CA VAL A 49 7.97 8.80 -6.81
C VAL A 49 7.27 9.37 -8.04
N THR A 50 6.91 8.48 -8.96
CA THR A 50 6.05 8.77 -10.11
C THR A 50 4.72 8.05 -9.90
N TYR A 51 3.62 8.80 -9.90
CA TYR A 51 2.28 8.21 -9.85
C TYR A 51 1.97 7.46 -11.12
N LEU A 52 1.42 6.27 -10.99
CA LEU A 52 1.02 5.40 -12.08
C LEU A 52 -0.51 5.29 -12.15
N ASN A 53 -1.01 4.95 -13.33
CA ASN A 53 -2.45 4.77 -13.49
C ASN A 53 -2.84 3.30 -13.20
N ALA A 54 -3.57 3.08 -12.12
CA ALA A 54 -4.08 1.77 -11.74
C ALA A 54 -5.12 1.21 -12.71
N GLU A 55 -5.78 2.05 -13.53
CA GLU A 55 -6.79 1.61 -14.50
C GLU A 55 -6.22 0.76 -15.64
N HIS A 56 -4.91 0.86 -15.89
CA HIS A 56 -4.22 0.10 -16.93
C HIS A 56 -3.70 -1.27 -16.47
N LEU A 57 -3.85 -1.62 -15.20
CA LEU A 57 -3.34 -2.89 -14.67
C LEU A 57 -4.16 -4.12 -15.08
N GLY A 58 -5.37 -3.95 -15.58
CA GLY A 58 -6.19 -5.02 -16.16
C GLY A 58 -6.09 -5.03 -17.69
N THR A 59 -5.33 -5.96 -18.26
CA THR A 59 -5.11 -6.04 -19.71
C THR A 59 -6.17 -6.83 -20.46
N GLN A 60 -7.12 -7.47 -19.77
CA GLN A 60 -8.22 -8.23 -20.37
C GLN A 60 -9.58 -7.74 -19.86
N GLU A 61 -10.56 -7.77 -20.73
CA GLU A 61 -11.96 -7.32 -20.51
C GLU A 61 -12.64 -8.01 -19.31
N TYR A 62 -12.09 -9.14 -18.83
CA TYR A 62 -12.57 -9.94 -17.69
C TYR A 62 -11.76 -9.72 -16.41
N ASP A 63 -10.64 -8.98 -16.45
CA ASP A 63 -9.87 -8.68 -15.26
C ASP A 63 -10.64 -7.66 -14.44
N ARG A 64 -11.01 -8.03 -13.20
CA ARG A 64 -11.55 -7.06 -12.24
C ARG A 64 -10.53 -5.94 -12.08
N ARG A 65 -10.94 -4.71 -12.36
CA ARG A 65 -10.08 -3.53 -12.21
C ARG A 65 -9.54 -3.50 -10.79
N ALA A 66 -8.23 -3.49 -10.67
CA ALA A 66 -7.59 -3.22 -9.39
C ALA A 66 -7.80 -1.74 -9.09
N VAL A 67 -8.48 -1.44 -8.01
CA VAL A 67 -8.69 -0.06 -7.54
C VAL A 67 -7.79 0.13 -6.34
N PHE A 68 -6.70 0.88 -6.53
CA PHE A 68 -5.83 1.33 -5.44
C PHE A 68 -6.06 2.81 -5.19
N ASP A 69 -5.89 3.23 -3.95
CA ASP A 69 -5.93 4.65 -3.63
C ASP A 69 -4.70 5.38 -4.18
N VAL A 70 -3.53 4.74 -4.07
CA VAL A 70 -2.28 5.23 -4.64
C VAL A 70 -1.52 4.07 -5.28
N TYR A 71 -1.10 4.26 -6.53
CA TYR A 71 -0.15 3.40 -7.22
C TYR A 71 1.00 4.25 -7.75
N CYS A 72 2.23 3.93 -7.35
CA CYS A 72 3.40 4.68 -7.76
C CYS A 72 4.65 3.82 -7.86
N GLU A 73 5.69 4.37 -8.47
CA GLU A 73 7.02 3.78 -8.50
C GLU A 73 8.08 4.79 -8.03
N ASN A 74 9.16 4.30 -7.44
CA ASN A 74 10.30 5.13 -7.10
C ASN A 74 11.31 5.20 -8.27
N GLU A 75 12.40 5.94 -8.07
CA GLU A 75 13.49 6.12 -9.04
C GLU A 75 14.23 4.82 -9.41
N LYS A 76 14.05 3.74 -8.63
CA LYS A 76 14.60 2.41 -8.89
C LYS A 76 13.64 1.49 -9.64
N GLY A 77 12.42 1.96 -9.90
CA GLY A 77 11.35 1.19 -10.54
C GLY A 77 10.64 0.20 -9.59
N GLU A 78 10.86 0.32 -8.28
CA GLU A 78 10.10 -0.43 -7.27
C GLU A 78 8.68 0.10 -7.19
N LYS A 79 7.70 -0.78 -7.05
CA LYS A 79 6.28 -0.47 -7.12
C LYS A 79 5.64 -0.42 -5.74
N PHE A 80 4.80 0.58 -5.50
CA PHE A 80 4.08 0.78 -4.25
C PHE A 80 2.59 0.89 -4.53
N LEU A 81 1.83 0.00 -3.90
CA LEU A 81 0.38 0.05 -3.88
C LEU A 81 -0.04 0.42 -2.46
N VAL A 82 -0.73 1.53 -2.31
CA VAL A 82 -1.20 1.99 -1.00
C VAL A 82 -2.72 2.05 -1.02
N GLU A 83 -3.34 1.45 -0.03
CA GLU A 83 -4.79 1.39 0.12
C GLU A 83 -5.18 1.70 1.56
N MET A 84 -6.18 2.57 1.74
CA MET A 84 -6.82 2.81 3.02
C MET A 84 -8.16 2.08 3.07
N GLN A 85 -8.28 1.14 3.98
CA GLN A 85 -9.48 0.32 4.13
C GLN A 85 -10.27 0.71 5.38
N ARG A 86 -11.46 1.29 5.19
CA ARG A 86 -12.29 1.81 6.28
C ARG A 86 -12.96 0.74 7.12
N GLY A 87 -13.40 -0.34 6.52
CA GLY A 87 -14.11 -1.41 7.18
C GLY A 87 -13.53 -2.76 6.84
N GLU A 88 -13.72 -3.70 7.75
CA GLU A 88 -13.33 -5.08 7.52
C GLU A 88 -14.03 -5.61 6.25
N GLN A 89 -13.27 -6.27 5.41
CA GLN A 89 -13.75 -6.95 4.22
C GLN A 89 -13.41 -8.42 4.30
N GLN A 90 -14.39 -9.24 4.02
CA GLN A 90 -14.15 -10.66 3.83
C GLN A 90 -13.08 -10.88 2.75
N PHE A 91 -12.13 -11.77 3.00
CA PHE A 91 -11.04 -12.08 2.09
C PHE A 91 -10.09 -10.91 1.77
N PHE A 92 -9.91 -9.97 2.70
CA PHE A 92 -8.99 -8.83 2.49
C PHE A 92 -7.56 -9.30 2.18
N LYS A 93 -7.06 -10.34 2.87
CA LYS A 93 -5.72 -10.90 2.63
C LYS A 93 -5.59 -11.48 1.21
N ASP A 94 -6.60 -12.24 0.76
CA ASP A 94 -6.64 -12.78 -0.60
C ASP A 94 -6.63 -11.66 -1.64
N ARG A 95 -7.41 -10.61 -1.41
CA ARG A 95 -7.45 -9.42 -2.27
C ARG A 95 -6.09 -8.74 -2.35
N SER A 96 -5.40 -8.57 -1.24
CA SER A 96 -4.06 -7.97 -1.21
C SER A 96 -3.06 -8.79 -2.03
N VAL A 97 -3.08 -10.13 -1.88
CA VAL A 97 -2.24 -11.03 -2.67
C VAL A 97 -2.60 -10.94 -4.15
N PHE A 98 -3.88 -10.98 -4.50
CA PHE A 98 -4.34 -10.85 -5.88
C PHE A 98 -3.87 -9.54 -6.49
N TYR A 99 -4.03 -8.42 -5.80
CA TYR A 99 -3.60 -7.11 -6.28
C TYR A 99 -2.10 -6.99 -6.48
N SER A 100 -1.29 -7.65 -5.67
CA SER A 100 0.17 -7.65 -5.86
C SER A 100 0.62 -8.28 -7.18
N THR A 101 -0.22 -9.13 -7.77
CA THR A 101 0.11 -9.79 -9.04
C THR A 101 0.11 -8.82 -10.23
N PHE A 102 -0.64 -7.73 -10.19
CA PHE A 102 -0.72 -6.77 -11.29
C PHE A 102 0.62 -6.09 -11.56
N PRO A 103 1.26 -5.41 -10.59
CA PRO A 103 2.57 -4.80 -10.81
C PRO A 103 3.67 -5.83 -11.08
N ILE A 104 3.53 -7.08 -10.63
CA ILE A 104 4.46 -8.16 -11.00
C ILE A 104 4.32 -8.49 -12.49
N ARG A 105 3.07 -8.71 -12.96
CA ARG A 105 2.78 -9.03 -14.37
C ARG A 105 3.16 -7.88 -15.31
N GLU A 106 2.94 -6.64 -14.89
CA GLU A 106 3.27 -5.45 -15.67
C GLU A 106 4.77 -5.36 -16.00
N GLN A 107 5.62 -5.93 -15.17
CA GLN A 107 7.07 -5.94 -15.39
C GLN A 107 7.51 -6.94 -16.45
N ALA A 108 6.64 -7.87 -16.89
CA ALA A 108 6.96 -8.84 -17.92
C ALA A 108 7.28 -8.15 -19.25
N LYS A 109 8.45 -8.47 -19.80
CA LYS A 109 8.92 -7.92 -21.09
C LYS A 109 8.63 -8.90 -22.22
N ARG A 110 8.41 -8.37 -23.43
CA ARG A 110 8.33 -9.18 -24.64
C ARG A 110 9.76 -9.51 -25.12
N GLY A 111 9.97 -10.73 -25.64
CA GLY A 111 11.26 -11.21 -26.12
C GLY A 111 12.09 -11.85 -24.99
N GLU A 112 13.41 -11.79 -25.12
CA GLU A 112 14.31 -12.33 -24.10
C GLU A 112 14.22 -11.51 -22.80
N TRP A 113 13.97 -12.19 -21.70
CA TRP A 113 13.86 -11.61 -20.37
C TRP A 113 14.45 -12.59 -19.34
N ASP A 114 15.31 -12.10 -18.49
CA ASP A 114 15.97 -12.87 -17.42
C ASP A 114 15.12 -13.06 -16.15
N TYR A 115 13.85 -12.63 -16.18
CA TYR A 115 12.90 -12.66 -15.06
C TYR A 115 13.30 -11.81 -13.86
N GLU A 116 14.23 -10.87 -13.99
CA GLU A 116 14.51 -9.92 -12.92
C GLU A 116 13.29 -9.03 -12.65
N LEU A 117 12.79 -9.08 -11.43
CA LEU A 117 11.70 -8.23 -10.94
C LEU A 117 12.24 -7.10 -10.06
N LYS A 118 11.63 -5.95 -10.15
CA LYS A 118 11.73 -4.89 -9.13
C LYS A 118 10.79 -5.20 -7.98
N ALA A 119 11.11 -4.70 -6.79
CA ALA A 119 10.30 -4.96 -5.59
C ALA A 119 8.89 -4.39 -5.72
N VAL A 120 7.94 -5.09 -5.12
CA VAL A 120 6.54 -4.69 -5.01
C VAL A 120 6.18 -4.62 -3.53
N TYR A 121 5.67 -3.47 -3.12
CA TYR A 121 5.20 -3.21 -1.77
C TYR A 121 3.69 -2.97 -1.79
N VAL A 122 2.95 -3.73 -1.01
CA VAL A 122 1.50 -3.55 -0.82
C VAL A 122 1.30 -3.04 0.60
N VAL A 123 0.81 -1.82 0.72
CA VAL A 123 0.60 -1.14 2.00
C VAL A 123 -0.90 -0.99 2.25
N GLY A 124 -1.39 -1.62 3.30
CA GLY A 124 -2.77 -1.50 3.77
C GLY A 124 -2.84 -0.70 5.07
N ILE A 125 -3.54 0.43 5.05
CA ILE A 125 -3.87 1.20 6.25
C ILE A 125 -5.29 0.81 6.65
N LEU A 126 -5.43 0.08 7.76
CA LEU A 126 -6.66 -0.59 8.14
C LEU A 126 -7.32 0.12 9.31
N ASN A 127 -8.58 0.53 9.15
CA ASN A 127 -9.40 1.03 10.26
C ASN A 127 -10.15 -0.12 10.96
N PHE A 128 -9.53 -1.29 11.00
CA PHE A 128 -9.97 -2.49 11.71
C PHE A 128 -8.74 -3.31 12.11
N SER A 129 -8.92 -4.31 12.96
CA SER A 129 -7.90 -5.30 13.31
C SER A 129 -8.21 -6.64 12.66
N PHE A 130 -7.19 -7.39 12.27
CA PHE A 130 -7.37 -8.76 11.80
C PHE A 130 -7.84 -9.67 12.93
N ASP A 131 -8.68 -10.66 12.62
CA ASP A 131 -9.02 -11.72 13.54
C ASP A 131 -7.75 -12.44 14.02
N ASN A 132 -7.68 -12.68 15.32
CA ASN A 132 -6.56 -13.37 15.97
C ASN A 132 -5.19 -12.70 15.78
N SER A 133 -5.13 -11.41 15.42
CA SER A 133 -3.88 -10.67 15.43
C SER A 133 -3.46 -10.32 16.86
N ASP A 134 -2.14 -10.30 17.11
CA ASP A 134 -1.61 -9.93 18.42
C ASP A 134 -1.91 -8.46 18.73
N GLU A 135 -2.54 -8.20 19.88
CA GLU A 135 -2.92 -6.85 20.31
C GLU A 135 -1.73 -5.90 20.50
N LYS A 136 -0.54 -6.45 20.70
CA LYS A 136 0.69 -5.69 20.91
C LYS A 136 1.19 -4.99 19.65
N TYR A 137 0.92 -5.56 18.48
CA TYR A 137 1.49 -5.09 17.23
C TYR A 137 0.42 -4.47 16.33
N PHE A 138 0.58 -3.20 15.98
CA PHE A 138 -0.25 -2.50 14.99
C PHE A 138 0.37 -2.52 13.58
N HIS A 139 1.68 -2.75 13.48
CA HIS A 139 2.45 -2.77 12.24
C HIS A 139 2.88 -4.20 11.93
N HIS A 140 2.43 -4.72 10.81
CA HIS A 140 2.75 -6.05 10.32
C HIS A 140 3.54 -5.94 9.02
N GLU A 141 4.68 -6.62 8.95
CA GLU A 141 5.47 -6.79 7.74
C GLU A 141 5.48 -8.26 7.36
N VAL A 142 4.97 -8.59 6.17
CA VAL A 142 4.77 -9.96 5.70
C VAL A 142 5.55 -10.19 4.43
N LYS A 143 6.37 -11.24 4.42
CA LYS A 143 7.22 -11.68 3.30
C LYS A 143 7.08 -13.17 3.06
N LEU A 144 7.58 -13.64 1.93
CA LEU A 144 7.74 -15.07 1.67
C LEU A 144 8.91 -15.62 2.48
N VAL A 145 8.62 -16.58 3.35
CA VAL A 145 9.57 -17.15 4.29
C VAL A 145 9.66 -18.67 4.07
N ASP A 146 10.86 -19.22 4.10
CA ASP A 146 11.08 -20.66 4.18
C ASP A 146 10.67 -21.16 5.57
N LEU A 147 9.70 -22.07 5.62
CA LEU A 147 9.10 -22.53 6.89
C LEU A 147 10.05 -23.39 7.74
N TYR A 148 11.05 -23.99 7.15
CA TYR A 148 12.03 -24.83 7.89
C TYR A 148 13.20 -24.02 8.44
N THR A 149 13.69 -23.06 7.64
CA THR A 149 14.86 -22.24 8.02
C THR A 149 14.46 -20.95 8.72
N HIS A 150 13.19 -20.55 8.64
CA HIS A 150 12.65 -19.27 9.12
C HIS A 150 13.34 -18.04 8.51
N LYS A 151 13.95 -18.21 7.33
CA LYS A 151 14.60 -17.11 6.61
C LYS A 151 13.70 -16.58 5.50
N VAL A 152 13.84 -15.29 5.20
CA VAL A 152 13.19 -14.70 4.06
C VAL A 152 13.70 -15.38 2.79
N PHE A 153 12.79 -16.02 2.06
CA PHE A 153 13.09 -16.69 0.81
C PHE A 153 13.11 -15.70 -0.37
N TYR A 154 12.18 -14.75 -0.34
CA TYR A 154 12.06 -13.73 -1.38
C TYR A 154 11.68 -12.39 -0.77
N ASP A 155 12.51 -11.39 -0.97
CA ASP A 155 12.43 -10.08 -0.32
C ASP A 155 11.81 -8.98 -1.20
N LYS A 156 11.60 -9.25 -2.50
CA LYS A 156 11.04 -8.28 -3.44
C LYS A 156 9.50 -8.25 -3.49
N LEU A 157 8.81 -9.00 -2.61
CA LEU A 157 7.37 -8.91 -2.40
C LEU A 157 7.11 -8.75 -0.91
N THR A 158 6.63 -7.58 -0.53
CA THR A 158 6.37 -7.23 0.86
C THR A 158 4.96 -6.68 1.02
N PHE A 159 4.22 -7.22 1.99
CA PHE A 159 2.96 -6.66 2.44
C PHE A 159 3.18 -5.98 3.78
N VAL A 160 2.67 -4.76 3.90
CA VAL A 160 2.69 -4.02 5.16
C VAL A 160 1.26 -3.65 5.54
N TYR A 161 0.85 -4.00 6.75
CA TYR A 161 -0.47 -3.65 7.26
C TYR A 161 -0.34 -2.84 8.54
N LEU A 162 -1.09 -1.73 8.60
CA LEU A 162 -1.21 -0.90 9.78
C LEU A 162 -2.62 -1.05 10.34
N GLU A 163 -2.76 -1.71 11.49
CA GLU A 163 -4.03 -1.84 12.22
C GLU A 163 -4.24 -0.60 13.09
N MET A 164 -4.82 0.44 12.52
CA MET A 164 -4.95 1.75 13.14
C MET A 164 -5.71 1.77 14.49
N PRO A 165 -6.70 0.89 14.76
CA PRO A 165 -7.32 0.82 16.07
C PRO A 165 -6.35 0.50 17.21
N LYS A 166 -5.22 -0.18 16.91
CA LYS A 166 -4.17 -0.50 17.88
C LYS A 166 -3.09 0.59 18.00
N PHE A 167 -3.11 1.58 17.13
CA PHE A 167 -2.15 2.67 17.15
C PHE A 167 -2.48 3.65 18.27
N ASN A 168 -1.76 3.55 19.38
CA ASN A 168 -1.84 4.50 20.48
C ASN A 168 -0.71 5.50 20.34
N LYS A 169 -1.05 6.77 20.12
CA LYS A 169 -0.10 7.87 20.17
C LYS A 169 0.19 8.16 21.65
N THR A 170 1.33 7.68 22.14
CA THR A 170 1.88 8.07 23.45
C THR A 170 2.50 9.46 23.37
#